data_de3433128eadd4a2c2388ee54de52596
#
_entry.id   de3433128eadd4a2c2388ee54de52596
#
_cell.length_a   1.000
_cell.length_b   1.000
_cell.length_c   1.000
_cell.angle_alpha   90.00
_cell.angle_beta   90.00
_cell.angle_gamma   90.00
#
_symmetry.space_group_name_H-M   'P 1'
#
loop_
_entity.id
_entity.type
_entity.pdbx_description
1 polymer ?
#
loop_
_entity_poly.entity_id
_entity_poly.type
_entity_poly.pdbx_seq_one_letter_code
_entity_poly.pdbx_strand_id
1 'polypeptide(L)'
;MAMRNVTGARCTICGKVSPAGPETTVCPHCGGILDIEYDYDYIRSCFQKHPLRERSDPTMWRYLELLPVEGPGNFPHLRVGGSPLYRADALGKELGIRELWIKDDGQNPTASLKDRASAMAVIKAGEEIGRAHV
;
A
#
# COMPACT_ATOMS: atom_id res chain seq x y z
N MET A 1 5.64 -12.42 -12.62
CA MET A 1 4.97 -13.40 -11.73
C MET A 1 3.63 -12.83 -11.31
N ALA A 2 2.57 -13.59 -11.16
CA ALA A 2 1.28 -13.04 -10.72
C ALA A 2 1.35 -12.67 -9.23
N MET A 3 0.79 -11.52 -8.86
CA MET A 3 0.65 -11.10 -7.47
C MET A 3 -0.27 -12.09 -6.73
N ARG A 4 0.31 -12.93 -5.86
CA ARG A 4 -0.43 -14.00 -5.18
C ARG A 4 -1.45 -13.49 -4.16
N ASN A 5 -1.25 -12.28 -3.68
CA ASN A 5 -2.10 -11.59 -2.71
C ASN A 5 -3.26 -10.81 -3.34
N VAL A 6 -3.30 -10.66 -4.68
CA VAL A 6 -4.32 -9.90 -5.41
C VAL A 6 -5.22 -10.86 -6.18
N THR A 7 -6.54 -10.72 -6.00
CA THR A 7 -7.56 -11.54 -6.66
C THR A 7 -8.20 -10.84 -7.85
N GLY A 8 -8.15 -9.50 -7.90
CA GLY A 8 -8.74 -8.72 -8.98
C GLY A 8 -8.81 -7.24 -8.67
N ALA A 9 -9.58 -6.53 -9.49
CA ALA A 9 -9.90 -5.12 -9.32
C ALA A 9 -11.41 -4.91 -9.46
N ARG A 10 -12.06 -4.39 -8.41
CA ARG A 10 -13.51 -4.15 -8.36
C ARG A 10 -13.83 -2.71 -8.68
N CYS A 11 -14.76 -2.49 -9.57
CA CYS A 11 -15.27 -1.15 -9.87
C CYS A 11 -16.13 -0.61 -8.74
N THR A 12 -15.80 0.60 -8.27
CA THR A 12 -16.54 1.29 -7.20
C THR A 12 -17.92 1.78 -7.65
N ILE A 13 -18.17 1.89 -8.96
CA ILE A 13 -19.44 2.37 -9.54
C ILE A 13 -20.36 1.20 -9.90
N CYS A 14 -19.90 0.26 -10.74
CA CYS A 14 -20.76 -0.82 -11.24
C CYS A 14 -20.59 -2.17 -10.52
N GLY A 15 -19.66 -2.28 -9.58
CA GLY A 15 -19.40 -3.49 -8.79
C GLY A 15 -18.73 -4.65 -9.55
N LYS A 16 -18.54 -4.54 -10.86
CA LYS A 16 -17.91 -5.61 -11.64
C LYS A 16 -16.43 -5.76 -11.31
N VAL A 17 -15.96 -7.00 -11.28
CA VAL A 17 -14.56 -7.36 -11.05
C VAL A 17 -13.89 -7.64 -12.39
N SER A 18 -12.67 -7.12 -12.55
CA SER A 18 -11.80 -7.33 -13.69
C SER A 18 -10.45 -7.88 -13.22
N PRO A 19 -9.65 -8.52 -14.08
CA PRO A 19 -8.27 -8.85 -13.73
C PRO A 19 -7.48 -7.59 -13.35
N ALA A 20 -6.70 -7.65 -12.27
CA ALA A 20 -5.76 -6.59 -11.92
C ALA A 20 -4.50 -6.72 -12.79
N GLY A 21 -4.15 -5.68 -13.52
CA GLY A 21 -2.99 -5.69 -14.40
C GLY A 21 -2.71 -4.29 -14.99
N PRO A 22 -1.58 -4.12 -15.69
CA PRO A 22 -1.15 -2.84 -16.24
C PRO A 22 -2.14 -2.25 -17.25
N GLU A 23 -2.83 -3.11 -17.99
CA GLU A 23 -3.84 -2.74 -18.99
C GLU A 23 -5.16 -2.24 -18.34
N THR A 24 -5.38 -2.52 -17.04
CA THR A 24 -6.65 -2.27 -16.35
C THR A 24 -6.54 -1.03 -15.49
N THR A 25 -6.51 0.15 -16.08
CA THR A 25 -6.40 1.43 -15.38
C THR A 25 -7.74 2.01 -14.94
N VAL A 26 -8.81 1.69 -15.67
CA VAL A 26 -10.21 2.05 -15.35
C VAL A 26 -11.12 0.87 -15.63
N CYS A 27 -12.33 0.91 -15.09
CA CYS A 27 -13.31 -0.16 -15.33
C CYS A 27 -13.63 -0.30 -16.83
N PRO A 28 -13.43 -1.48 -17.44
CA PRO A 28 -13.68 -1.68 -18.87
C PRO A 28 -15.19 -1.64 -19.23
N HIS A 29 -16.07 -1.68 -18.22
CA HIS A 29 -17.52 -1.67 -18.42
C HIS A 29 -18.16 -0.29 -18.32
N CYS A 30 -17.62 0.59 -17.44
CA CYS A 30 -18.26 1.90 -17.18
C CYS A 30 -17.28 3.06 -17.02
N GLY A 31 -15.97 2.82 -17.15
CA GLY A 31 -14.93 3.85 -16.98
C GLY A 31 -14.69 4.27 -15.51
N GLY A 32 -15.33 3.60 -14.55
CA GLY A 32 -15.23 3.96 -13.13
C GLY A 32 -13.87 3.58 -12.50
N ILE A 33 -13.65 4.10 -11.29
CA ILE A 33 -12.45 3.82 -10.49
C ILE A 33 -12.45 2.35 -10.04
N LEU A 34 -11.27 1.76 -9.99
CA LEU A 34 -11.05 0.38 -9.59
C LEU A 34 -10.34 0.33 -8.24
N ASP A 35 -10.88 -0.47 -7.31
CA ASP A 35 -10.22 -0.85 -6.07
C ASP A 35 -9.62 -2.25 -6.21
N ILE A 36 -8.41 -2.42 -5.70
CA ILE A 36 -7.74 -3.72 -5.70
C ILE A 36 -8.40 -4.65 -4.68
N GLU A 37 -8.74 -5.86 -5.11
CA GLU A 37 -9.21 -6.93 -4.23
C GLU A 37 -8.07 -7.87 -3.84
N TYR A 38 -8.05 -8.22 -2.57
CA TYR A 38 -7.00 -9.04 -1.97
C TYR A 38 -7.53 -10.38 -1.47
N ASP A 39 -6.66 -11.41 -1.53
CA ASP A 39 -6.85 -12.66 -0.81
C ASP A 39 -6.48 -12.48 0.67
N TYR A 40 -7.45 -12.07 1.47
CA TYR A 40 -7.23 -11.82 2.91
C TYR A 40 -6.92 -13.10 3.71
N ASP A 41 -7.33 -14.27 3.26
CA ASP A 41 -6.98 -15.54 3.92
C ASP A 41 -5.52 -15.90 3.69
N TYR A 42 -5.04 -15.71 2.46
CA TYR A 42 -3.61 -15.80 2.17
C TYR A 42 -2.79 -14.80 2.99
N ILE A 43 -3.18 -13.53 3.01
CA ILE A 43 -2.49 -12.47 3.76
C ILE A 43 -2.46 -12.79 5.25
N ARG A 44 -3.58 -13.24 5.83
CA ARG A 44 -3.67 -13.66 7.23
C ARG A 44 -2.68 -14.80 7.53
N SER A 45 -2.58 -15.78 6.63
CA SER A 45 -1.63 -16.88 6.76
C SER A 45 -0.18 -16.40 6.76
N CYS A 46 0.14 -15.39 5.94
CA CYS A 46 1.48 -14.78 5.91
C CYS A 46 1.81 -14.06 7.23
N PHE A 47 0.87 -13.29 7.77
CA PHE A 47 1.05 -12.59 9.05
C PHE A 47 1.11 -13.51 10.26
N GLN A 48 0.47 -14.68 10.20
CA GLN A 48 0.62 -15.72 11.23
C GLN A 48 2.03 -16.33 11.22
N LYS A 49 2.60 -16.56 10.02
CA LYS A 49 3.97 -17.10 9.86
C LYS A 49 5.05 -16.09 10.19
N HIS A 50 4.84 -14.82 9.80
CA HIS A 50 5.78 -13.72 9.94
C HIS A 50 5.07 -12.49 10.53
N PRO A 51 4.84 -12.48 11.86
CA PRO A 51 4.11 -11.40 12.53
C PRO A 51 4.76 -10.04 12.33
N LEU A 52 3.96 -8.98 12.19
CA LEU A 52 4.45 -7.61 11.99
C LEU A 52 5.42 -7.14 13.08
N ARG A 53 5.24 -7.60 14.34
CA ARG A 53 6.12 -7.25 15.46
C ARG A 53 7.55 -7.79 15.31
N GLU A 54 7.73 -8.83 14.51
CA GLU A 54 9.03 -9.50 14.29
C GLU A 54 9.77 -8.95 13.06
N ARG A 55 9.13 -8.07 12.29
CA ARG A 55 9.72 -7.48 11.09
C ARG A 55 10.59 -6.29 11.46
N SER A 56 11.85 -6.33 11.06
CA SER A 56 12.83 -5.28 11.31
C SER A 56 12.66 -4.04 10.41
N ASP A 57 12.05 -4.19 9.24
CA ASP A 57 11.80 -3.07 8.32
C ASP A 57 10.77 -2.11 8.91
N PRO A 58 11.12 -0.86 9.23
CA PRO A 58 10.19 0.14 9.74
C PRO A 58 9.38 0.85 8.66
N THR A 59 9.72 0.65 7.38
CA THR A 59 9.09 1.35 6.25
C THR A 59 7.73 0.76 5.89
N MET A 60 7.07 1.32 4.86
CA MET A 60 5.80 0.78 4.38
C MET A 60 5.93 -0.63 3.82
N TRP A 61 7.12 -1.06 3.41
CA TRP A 61 7.37 -2.39 2.84
C TRP A 61 7.20 -3.53 3.85
N ARG A 62 7.17 -3.23 5.14
CA ARG A 62 6.80 -4.22 6.17
C ARG A 62 5.39 -4.80 5.99
N TYR A 63 4.56 -4.15 5.19
CA TYR A 63 3.19 -4.55 4.87
C TYR A 63 3.06 -5.10 3.45
N LEU A 64 4.13 -5.69 2.91
CA LEU A 64 4.24 -6.11 1.51
C LEU A 64 3.06 -6.95 1.03
N GLU A 65 2.53 -7.83 1.89
CA GLU A 65 1.39 -8.68 1.57
C GLU A 65 0.07 -7.91 1.38
N LEU A 66 0.00 -6.66 1.85
CA LEU A 66 -1.13 -5.75 1.64
C LEU A 66 -0.90 -4.77 0.48
N LEU A 67 0.20 -4.92 -0.25
CA LEU A 67 0.54 -4.04 -1.36
C LEU A 67 0.42 -4.79 -2.69
N PRO A 68 -0.07 -4.13 -3.77
CA PRO A 68 -0.25 -4.77 -5.07
C PRO A 68 1.06 -4.80 -5.86
N VAL A 69 2.09 -5.44 -5.31
CA VAL A 69 3.42 -5.59 -5.91
C VAL A 69 3.84 -7.07 -5.95
N GLU A 70 4.71 -7.43 -6.89
CA GLU A 70 5.09 -8.84 -7.14
C GLU A 70 6.06 -9.42 -6.10
N GLY A 71 6.61 -8.59 -5.23
CA GLY A 71 7.53 -9.04 -4.18
C GLY A 71 8.67 -8.06 -3.91
N PRO A 72 9.64 -8.46 -3.09
CA PRO A 72 10.82 -7.64 -2.80
C PRO A 72 11.71 -7.56 -4.05
N GLY A 73 11.35 -6.65 -4.95
CA GLY A 73 12.16 -6.28 -6.10
C GLY A 73 13.11 -5.13 -5.77
N ASN A 74 13.48 -4.35 -6.77
CA ASN A 74 14.28 -3.13 -6.60
C ASN A 74 13.43 -2.02 -5.95
N PHE A 75 13.19 -2.14 -4.65
CA PHE A 75 12.52 -1.07 -3.91
C PHE A 75 13.35 0.20 -3.92
N PRO A 76 12.73 1.38 -3.99
CA PRO A 76 13.44 2.64 -3.84
C PRO A 76 14.22 2.63 -2.52
N HIS A 77 15.48 3.07 -2.55
CA HIS A 77 16.31 3.20 -1.34
C HIS A 77 15.80 4.29 -0.38
N LEU A 78 14.84 5.10 -0.81
CA LEU A 78 14.21 6.12 0.02
C LEU A 78 13.33 5.46 1.10
N ARG A 79 13.53 5.91 2.33
CA ARG A 79 12.75 5.43 3.48
C ARG A 79 11.36 6.06 3.46
N VAL A 80 10.37 5.36 2.90
CA VAL A 80 8.97 5.79 2.87
C VAL A 80 8.17 5.04 3.94
N GLY A 81 7.41 5.77 4.73
CA GLY A 81 6.68 5.21 5.88
C GLY A 81 7.55 5.07 7.13
N GLY A 82 7.05 4.36 8.14
CA GLY A 82 7.69 4.33 9.46
C GLY A 82 7.75 5.71 10.12
N SER A 83 6.89 6.63 9.70
CA SER A 83 6.81 7.99 10.24
C SER A 83 6.38 7.97 11.71
N PRO A 84 6.83 8.94 12.53
CA PRO A 84 6.54 9.00 13.94
C PRO A 84 5.06 9.07 14.25
N LEU A 85 4.69 8.57 15.43
CA LEU A 85 3.36 8.69 16.01
C LEU A 85 3.48 9.40 17.36
N TYR A 86 2.95 10.61 17.45
CA TYR A 86 3.02 11.44 18.65
C TYR A 86 1.69 11.45 19.40
N ARG A 87 1.75 11.30 20.71
CA ARG A 87 0.58 11.55 21.55
C ARG A 87 0.39 13.06 21.75
N ALA A 88 -0.81 13.56 21.46
CA ALA A 88 -1.14 14.98 21.50
C ALA A 88 -2.08 15.30 22.67
N ASP A 89 -1.61 15.12 23.91
CA ASP A 89 -2.42 15.25 25.12
C ASP A 89 -3.04 16.65 25.30
N ALA A 90 -2.26 17.72 25.05
CA ALA A 90 -2.75 19.09 25.18
C ALA A 90 -3.89 19.38 24.21
N LEU A 91 -3.71 19.03 22.92
CA LEU A 91 -4.73 19.21 21.91
C LEU A 91 -5.94 18.30 22.16
N GLY A 92 -5.71 17.06 22.60
CA GLY A 92 -6.77 16.16 22.99
C GLY A 92 -7.66 16.74 24.11
N LYS A 93 -7.04 17.30 25.14
CA LYS A 93 -7.76 17.97 26.24
C LYS A 93 -8.60 19.15 25.75
N GLU A 94 -8.04 19.98 24.89
CA GLU A 94 -8.74 21.15 24.31
C GLU A 94 -9.96 20.72 23.48
N LEU A 95 -9.83 19.62 22.70
CA LEU A 95 -10.88 19.10 21.85
C LEU A 95 -11.85 18.13 22.55
N GLY A 96 -11.63 17.83 23.84
CA GLY A 96 -12.44 16.86 24.58
C GLY A 96 -12.22 15.40 24.11
N ILE A 97 -11.11 15.09 23.48
CA ILE A 97 -10.73 13.76 23.00
C ILE A 97 -9.80 13.11 24.03
N ARG A 98 -10.19 11.97 24.57
CA ARG A 98 -9.43 11.29 25.63
C ARG A 98 -8.05 10.80 25.18
N GLU A 99 -7.92 10.30 23.95
CA GLU A 99 -6.67 9.85 23.37
C GLU A 99 -6.56 10.35 21.92
N LEU A 100 -5.67 11.31 21.70
CA LEU A 100 -5.37 11.84 20.38
C LEU A 100 -3.94 11.54 20.01
N TRP A 101 -3.76 10.95 18.82
CA TRP A 101 -2.46 10.63 18.26
C TRP A 101 -2.30 11.28 16.89
N ILE A 102 -1.13 11.83 16.63
CA ILE A 102 -0.78 12.47 15.36
C ILE A 102 0.26 11.62 14.65
N LYS A 103 -0.10 11.09 13.47
CA LYS A 103 0.82 10.43 12.56
C LYS A 103 1.51 11.47 11.70
N ASP A 104 2.81 11.68 11.90
CA ASP A 104 3.57 12.74 11.22
C ASP A 104 4.16 12.23 9.89
N ASP A 105 3.35 12.20 8.85
CA ASP A 105 3.79 11.86 7.50
C ASP A 105 4.60 12.99 6.81
N GLY A 106 4.76 14.15 7.46
CA GLY A 106 5.76 15.16 7.09
C GLY A 106 7.21 14.68 7.24
N GLN A 107 7.44 13.55 7.91
CA GLN A 107 8.76 12.92 8.03
C GLN A 107 9.09 11.96 6.87
N ASN A 108 8.23 11.84 5.87
CA ASN A 108 8.58 11.14 4.63
C ASN A 108 9.61 11.95 3.81
N PRO A 109 10.33 11.32 2.84
CA PRO A 109 11.44 11.93 2.10
C PRO A 109 11.17 13.30 1.47
N THR A 110 9.95 13.55 0.98
CA THR A 110 9.54 14.85 0.41
C THR A 110 8.60 15.64 1.33
N ALA A 111 8.60 15.33 2.62
CA ALA A 111 7.70 15.92 3.61
C ALA A 111 6.21 15.75 3.26
N SER A 112 5.85 14.66 2.60
CA SER A 112 4.48 14.43 2.11
C SER A 112 4.00 12.99 2.32
N LEU A 113 2.73 12.84 2.69
CA LEU A 113 2.03 11.55 2.70
C LEU A 113 1.97 10.91 1.29
N LYS A 114 2.09 11.71 0.23
CA LYS A 114 2.04 11.24 -1.17
C LYS A 114 3.24 10.36 -1.54
N ASP A 115 4.34 10.41 -0.80
CA ASP A 115 5.50 9.55 -1.02
C ASP A 115 5.12 8.06 -1.00
N ARG A 116 4.11 7.67 -0.22
CA ARG A 116 3.60 6.29 -0.18
C ARG A 116 3.04 5.85 -1.54
N ALA A 117 2.19 6.68 -2.14
CA ALA A 117 1.62 6.39 -3.46
C ALA A 117 2.68 6.48 -4.57
N SER A 118 3.58 7.47 -4.48
CA SER A 118 4.68 7.64 -5.44
C SER A 118 5.64 6.46 -5.44
N ALA A 119 5.99 5.94 -4.25
CA ALA A 119 6.82 4.75 -4.13
C ALA A 119 6.18 3.51 -4.77
N MET A 120 4.86 3.34 -4.59
CA MET A 120 4.10 2.27 -5.26
C MET A 120 4.13 2.42 -6.78
N ALA A 121 3.89 3.64 -7.29
CA ALA A 121 3.91 3.92 -8.74
C ALA A 121 5.27 3.61 -9.36
N VAL A 122 6.37 3.97 -8.69
CA VAL A 122 7.73 3.67 -9.16
C VAL A 122 7.99 2.17 -9.25
N ILE A 123 7.57 1.39 -8.24
CA ILE A 123 7.74 -0.07 -8.29
C ILE A 123 6.90 -0.68 -9.40
N LYS A 124 5.64 -0.28 -9.54
CA LYS A 124 4.78 -0.79 -10.60
C LYS A 124 5.36 -0.49 -11.98
N ALA A 125 5.84 0.73 -12.21
CA ALA A 125 6.52 1.09 -13.46
C ALA A 125 7.76 0.20 -13.71
N GLY A 126 8.56 -0.08 -12.68
CA GLY A 126 9.72 -0.96 -12.77
C GLY A 126 9.34 -2.41 -13.11
N GLU A 127 8.27 -2.94 -12.52
CA GLU A 127 7.74 -4.28 -12.84
C GLU A 127 7.28 -4.39 -14.31
N GLU A 128 6.68 -3.33 -14.85
CA GLU A 128 6.19 -3.29 -16.24
C GLU A 128 7.33 -3.14 -17.24
N ILE A 129 8.28 -2.24 -17.00
CA ILE A 129 9.47 -2.05 -17.85
C ILE A 129 10.30 -3.33 -17.89
N GLY A 130 10.49 -4.00 -16.75
CA GLY A 130 11.20 -5.28 -16.69
C GLY A 130 10.57 -6.39 -17.51
N ARG A 131 9.25 -6.38 -17.72
CA ARG A 131 8.54 -7.35 -18.60
C ARG A 131 8.71 -7.05 -20.08
N ALA A 132 8.88 -5.79 -20.45
CA ALA A 132 9.02 -5.39 -21.85
C ALA A 132 10.39 -5.75 -22.45
N HIS A 133 11.36 -6.14 -21.64
CA HIS A 133 12.72 -6.48 -22.03
C HIS A 133 13.07 -7.97 -21.95
N VAL A 134 12.07 -8.87 -21.79
CA VAL A 134 12.27 -10.33 -21.74
C VAL A 134 11.74 -10.98 -23.01
#